data_96f6603370d8ab85b76a4ed22caf8ce7
#
_entry.id   96f6603370d8ab85b76a4ed22caf8ce7
#
_cell.length_a   1.000
_cell.length_b   1.000
_cell.length_c   1.000
_cell.angle_alpha   90.00
_cell.angle_beta   90.00
_cell.angle_gamma   90.00
#
_symmetry.space_group_name_H-M   'P 1'
#
loop_
_entity.id
_entity.type
_entity.pdbx_description
1 polymer ?
#
loop_
_entity_poly.entity_id
_entity_poly.type
_entity_poly.pdbx_seq_one_letter_code
_entity_poly.pdbx_strand_id
1 'polypeptide(L)'
;MKVSECPAERCPETIWRASRPSRVFSARLTPALFCAVVILAGCTHRTQTAQPPVQYPPAQAPAPAPAPGAPAPSPPSAAPPAVERQPAIPGEYVEEGVASWYGDPFNGRHTSNGEIYDMHQFTAAHRTLPFGAIVRVTNLRNGKQTEVRITDRGPFVANRVIDLSLSAAQALEMVGPGTAPVRLEMLGGPNPQVGFFGVQVGAFQSQDNAERFRGQLAARYANVSIALYDSPNGLFYRVRVGRLPSEDAAHQLAGQLHANEQLTTFVVRLDD
;
A
#
# COMPACT_ATOMS: atom_id res chain seq x y z
N MET A 1 -31.81 -30.99 52.73
CA MET A 1 -31.53 -32.41 52.97
C MET A 1 -30.46 -32.88 52.04
N LYS A 2 -29.38 -33.31 52.66
CA LYS A 2 -28.22 -34.10 52.24
C LYS A 2 -27.22 -33.50 51.24
N VAL A 3 -26.20 -32.94 51.83
CA VAL A 3 -24.80 -32.83 51.40
C VAL A 3 -24.26 -34.25 51.21
N SER A 4 -23.50 -34.45 50.13
CA SER A 4 -22.62 -35.61 49.99
C SER A 4 -21.24 -35.11 49.52
N GLU A 5 -20.33 -35.17 50.50
CA GLU A 5 -18.90 -34.96 50.34
C GLU A 5 -18.27 -36.12 49.57
N CYS A 6 -17.28 -35.81 48.74
CA CYS A 6 -16.44 -36.79 48.10
C CYS A 6 -15.01 -36.69 48.66
N PRO A 7 -14.37 -37.81 49.07
CA PRO A 7 -13.08 -37.79 49.76
C PRO A 7 -11.93 -37.75 48.77
N ALA A 8 -10.88 -37.07 49.22
CA ALA A 8 -9.53 -37.03 48.63
C ALA A 8 -8.83 -38.38 48.82
N GLU A 9 -8.28 -38.95 47.74
CA GLU A 9 -7.15 -39.87 47.85
C GLU A 9 -6.29 -39.90 46.57
N ARG A 10 -5.02 -39.56 46.80
CA ARG A 10 -3.77 -40.08 46.25
C ARG A 10 -3.44 -39.86 44.75
N CYS A 11 -2.54 -38.90 44.55
CA CYS A 11 -1.54 -38.90 43.49
C CYS A 11 -0.48 -40.03 43.70
N PRO A 12 0.07 -40.61 42.63
CA PRO A 12 1.46 -41.03 42.65
C PRO A 12 2.31 -40.15 41.73
N GLU A 13 3.34 -39.55 42.35
CA GLU A 13 4.48 -38.98 41.67
C GLU A 13 5.24 -40.07 40.90
N THR A 14 5.46 -39.85 39.62
CA THR A 14 6.43 -40.64 38.86
C THR A 14 7.54 -39.71 38.40
N ILE A 15 8.65 -39.80 39.11
CA ILE A 15 9.93 -39.19 38.87
C ILE A 15 10.50 -39.72 37.55
N TRP A 16 10.73 -38.83 36.59
CA TRP A 16 11.64 -39.10 35.48
C TRP A 16 12.92 -38.26 35.63
N ARG A 17 13.97 -38.92 36.12
CA ARG A 17 15.33 -38.44 36.17
C ARG A 17 15.88 -38.29 34.75
N ALA A 18 16.26 -37.05 34.40
CA ALA A 18 17.01 -36.75 33.23
C ALA A 18 18.47 -37.21 33.39
N SER A 19 18.93 -38.08 32.54
CA SER A 19 20.35 -38.44 32.39
C SER A 19 20.96 -37.57 31.29
N ARG A 20 21.87 -36.68 31.63
CA ARG A 20 22.80 -36.05 30.68
C ARG A 20 23.98 -37.00 30.41
N PRO A 21 24.49 -37.14 29.19
CA PRO A 21 25.87 -37.51 28.96
C PRO A 21 26.68 -36.27 28.57
N SER A 22 27.62 -35.93 29.43
CA SER A 22 28.78 -35.11 29.16
C SER A 22 29.71 -35.83 28.20
N ARG A 23 30.00 -35.23 27.04
CA ARG A 23 31.17 -35.61 26.24
C ARG A 23 32.11 -34.43 26.16
N VAL A 24 33.13 -34.51 26.98
CA VAL A 24 34.39 -33.80 26.87
C VAL A 24 35.14 -34.40 25.69
N PHE A 25 35.47 -33.61 24.68
CA PHE A 25 36.47 -33.99 23.67
C PHE A 25 37.65 -33.04 23.74
N SER A 26 38.73 -33.64 24.17
CA SER A 26 40.05 -33.04 24.35
C SER A 26 40.61 -32.52 23.03
N ALA A 27 41.17 -31.33 23.10
CA ALA A 27 42.07 -30.76 22.12
C ALA A 27 43.32 -31.59 21.92
N ARG A 28 43.69 -31.92 20.72
CA ARG A 28 45.07 -32.26 20.33
C ARG A 28 45.54 -31.23 19.31
N LEU A 29 46.46 -30.38 19.79
CA LEU A 29 47.34 -29.57 18.95
C LEU A 29 48.28 -30.50 18.18
N THR A 30 48.36 -30.33 16.87
CA THR A 30 49.54 -30.71 16.08
C THR A 30 49.96 -29.52 15.22
N PRO A 31 51.22 -29.07 15.33
CA PRO A 31 51.74 -28.04 14.44
C PRO A 31 52.26 -28.72 13.15
N ALA A 32 51.65 -28.41 12.03
CA ALA A 32 52.23 -28.70 10.72
C ALA A 32 52.63 -27.42 10.02
N LEU A 33 53.90 -27.21 10.02
CA LEU A 33 54.68 -26.25 9.25
C LEU A 33 54.41 -26.51 7.75
N PHE A 34 53.81 -25.54 7.04
CA PHE A 34 53.82 -25.59 5.57
C PHE A 34 54.08 -24.22 4.97
N CYS A 35 55.07 -24.29 4.10
CA CYS A 35 55.73 -23.23 3.33
C CYS A 35 54.84 -22.16 2.77
N ALA A 36 55.31 -20.92 2.95
CA ALA A 36 54.94 -19.76 2.18
C ALA A 36 55.32 -19.93 0.70
N VAL A 37 54.32 -19.97 -0.17
CA VAL A 37 54.52 -19.66 -1.60
C VAL A 37 53.80 -18.33 -1.83
N VAL A 38 54.57 -17.26 -1.88
CA VAL A 38 54.15 -15.95 -2.30
C VAL A 38 53.98 -15.96 -3.80
N ILE A 39 52.75 -16.09 -4.29
CA ILE A 39 52.43 -15.81 -5.67
C ILE A 39 52.06 -14.35 -5.76
N LEU A 40 52.98 -13.53 -6.21
CA LEU A 40 52.75 -12.14 -6.64
C LEU A 40 51.91 -12.17 -7.92
N ALA A 41 50.57 -12.22 -7.77
CA ALA A 41 49.65 -11.89 -8.83
C ALA A 41 49.57 -10.37 -8.90
N GLY A 42 50.30 -9.76 -9.83
CA GLY A 42 50.21 -8.35 -10.13
C GLY A 42 48.81 -7.98 -10.57
N CYS A 43 48.08 -7.23 -9.73
CA CYS A 43 46.90 -6.49 -10.14
C CYS A 43 47.33 -5.39 -11.13
N THR A 44 47.26 -5.71 -12.43
CA THR A 44 47.28 -4.62 -13.44
C THR A 44 45.99 -3.80 -13.27
N HIS A 45 46.09 -2.72 -12.56
CA HIS A 45 45.11 -1.66 -12.64
C HIS A 45 45.07 -1.14 -14.08
N ARG A 46 44.05 -1.59 -14.82
CA ARG A 46 43.69 -1.02 -16.09
C ARG A 46 43.14 0.38 -15.82
N THR A 47 44.01 1.37 -15.91
CA THR A 47 43.59 2.77 -15.93
C THR A 47 42.65 2.95 -17.11
N GLN A 48 41.35 3.08 -16.83
CA GLN A 48 40.39 3.58 -17.80
C GLN A 48 40.76 5.02 -18.07
N THR A 49 41.40 5.22 -19.24
CA THR A 49 41.62 6.54 -19.80
C THR A 49 40.25 7.18 -20.01
N ALA A 50 39.94 8.21 -19.23
CA ALA A 50 38.73 9.01 -19.43
C ALA A 50 38.72 9.52 -20.86
N GLN A 51 37.73 9.15 -21.65
CA GLN A 51 37.47 9.71 -22.94
C GLN A 51 37.17 11.22 -22.75
N PRO A 52 37.78 12.09 -23.53
CA PRO A 52 37.42 13.51 -23.47
C PRO A 52 35.94 13.68 -23.82
N PRO A 53 35.25 14.67 -23.23
CA PRO A 53 33.84 14.91 -23.49
C PRO A 53 33.66 15.17 -25.01
N VAL A 54 32.75 14.39 -25.61
CA VAL A 54 32.33 14.58 -26.99
C VAL A 54 31.64 15.95 -27.05
N GLN A 55 32.31 16.93 -27.67
CA GLN A 55 31.70 18.22 -27.99
C GLN A 55 30.71 17.98 -29.13
N TYR A 56 29.40 18.00 -28.81
CA TYR A 56 28.39 18.10 -29.84
C TYR A 56 28.44 19.48 -30.46
N PRO A 57 28.47 19.60 -31.80
CA PRO A 57 28.29 20.90 -32.44
C PRO A 57 26.92 21.46 -32.03
N PRO A 58 26.78 22.78 -31.86
CA PRO A 58 25.49 23.37 -31.51
C PRO A 58 24.47 22.97 -32.56
N ALA A 59 23.37 22.34 -32.11
CA ALA A 59 22.26 21.98 -32.96
C ALA A 59 21.73 23.28 -33.61
N GLN A 60 21.87 23.38 -34.93
CA GLN A 60 21.18 24.43 -35.69
C GLN A 60 19.68 24.22 -35.46
N ALA A 61 19.04 25.19 -34.86
CA ALA A 61 17.60 25.21 -34.72
C ALA A 61 16.97 25.08 -36.11
N PRO A 62 16.07 24.11 -36.33
CA PRO A 62 15.32 24.06 -37.59
C PRO A 62 14.49 25.34 -37.69
N ALA A 63 14.48 25.92 -38.89
CA ALA A 63 13.66 27.08 -39.22
C ALA A 63 12.19 26.80 -38.82
N PRO A 64 11.46 27.80 -38.28
CA PRO A 64 10.07 27.59 -37.89
C PRO A 64 9.26 27.21 -39.15
N ALA A 65 8.64 26.00 -39.09
CA ALA A 65 7.66 25.62 -40.10
C ALA A 65 6.45 26.57 -39.99
N PRO A 66 5.79 26.88 -41.13
CA PRO A 66 4.61 27.72 -41.12
C PRO A 66 3.55 27.08 -40.21
N ALA A 67 3.01 27.84 -39.28
CA ALA A 67 2.01 27.42 -38.30
C ALA A 67 0.83 26.79 -39.05
N PRO A 68 0.42 25.53 -38.74
CA PRO A 68 -0.86 25.04 -39.12
C PRO A 68 -1.93 25.91 -38.42
N GLY A 69 -2.97 26.28 -39.17
CA GLY A 69 -4.05 27.14 -38.65
C GLY A 69 -4.53 26.64 -37.27
N ALA A 70 -4.67 27.59 -36.35
CA ALA A 70 -5.15 27.30 -35.01
C ALA A 70 -6.41 26.44 -35.06
N PRO A 71 -6.46 25.29 -34.37
CA PRO A 71 -7.70 24.56 -34.22
C PRO A 71 -8.70 25.48 -33.49
N ALA A 72 -9.92 25.54 -33.99
CA ALA A 72 -11.02 26.25 -33.36
C ALA A 72 -11.11 25.79 -31.88
N PRO A 73 -11.43 26.70 -30.93
CA PRO A 73 -11.57 26.33 -29.53
C PRO A 73 -12.62 25.23 -29.44
N SER A 74 -12.21 24.08 -28.91
CA SER A 74 -13.11 22.99 -28.59
C SER A 74 -14.19 23.52 -27.65
N PRO A 75 -15.47 23.17 -27.85
CA PRO A 75 -16.52 23.59 -26.92
C PRO A 75 -16.12 23.09 -25.51
N PRO A 76 -16.43 23.88 -24.46
CA PRO A 76 -16.14 23.48 -23.10
C PRO A 76 -16.71 22.07 -22.87
N SER A 77 -15.85 21.15 -22.44
CA SER A 77 -16.24 19.79 -22.09
C SER A 77 -17.45 19.87 -21.17
N ALA A 78 -18.57 19.31 -21.62
CA ALA A 78 -19.79 19.28 -20.84
C ALA A 78 -19.44 18.76 -19.44
N ALA A 79 -19.84 19.51 -18.41
CA ALA A 79 -19.82 19.03 -17.04
C ALA A 79 -20.40 17.59 -17.01
N PRO A 80 -19.79 16.67 -16.25
CA PRO A 80 -20.33 15.33 -16.13
C PRO A 80 -21.81 15.43 -15.76
N PRO A 81 -22.69 14.54 -16.30
CA PRO A 81 -24.09 14.57 -15.98
C PRO A 81 -24.24 14.60 -14.47
N ALA A 82 -25.05 15.53 -13.98
CA ALA A 82 -25.35 15.64 -12.55
C ALA A 82 -25.91 14.28 -12.11
N VAL A 83 -25.05 13.46 -11.53
CA VAL A 83 -25.48 12.29 -10.76
C VAL A 83 -26.40 12.88 -9.70
N GLU A 84 -27.66 12.43 -9.69
CA GLU A 84 -28.62 12.81 -8.65
C GLU A 84 -27.92 12.66 -7.29
N ARG A 85 -27.51 13.78 -6.71
CA ARG A 85 -26.88 13.80 -5.41
C ARG A 85 -27.95 13.40 -4.41
N GLN A 86 -27.90 12.13 -3.99
CA GLN A 86 -28.56 11.78 -2.74
C GLN A 86 -27.99 12.71 -1.68
N PRO A 87 -28.82 13.43 -0.92
CA PRO A 87 -28.31 14.34 0.08
C PRO A 87 -27.45 13.52 1.06
N ALA A 88 -26.17 13.78 1.05
CA ALA A 88 -25.30 13.32 2.13
C ALA A 88 -25.82 13.97 3.40
N ILE A 89 -25.94 13.21 4.47
CA ILE A 89 -26.17 13.75 5.80
C ILE A 89 -24.89 14.50 6.16
N PRO A 90 -24.89 15.85 6.22
CA PRO A 90 -23.68 16.61 6.51
C PRO A 90 -23.13 16.18 7.88
N GLY A 91 -21.86 15.74 7.93
CA GLY A 91 -21.15 15.43 9.17
C GLY A 91 -21.01 13.95 9.55
N GLU A 92 -21.49 13.02 8.75
CA GLU A 92 -21.44 11.59 9.11
C GLU A 92 -20.05 10.93 8.95
N TYR A 93 -19.20 11.45 8.06
CA TYR A 93 -17.84 10.94 7.89
C TYR A 93 -16.83 12.10 7.86
N VAL A 94 -15.94 12.10 8.85
CA VAL A 94 -14.80 13.02 8.96
C VAL A 94 -13.56 12.23 9.33
N GLU A 95 -12.46 12.43 8.59
CA GLU A 95 -11.16 11.82 8.89
C GLU A 95 -10.06 12.87 8.75
N GLU A 96 -9.06 12.85 9.64
CA GLU A 96 -7.87 13.69 9.54
C GLU A 96 -6.63 12.81 9.38
N GLY A 97 -5.68 13.28 8.58
CA GLY A 97 -4.43 12.56 8.36
C GLY A 97 -3.55 13.24 7.32
N VAL A 98 -2.64 12.48 6.74
CA VAL A 98 -1.73 12.99 5.72
C VAL A 98 -2.23 12.59 4.33
N ALA A 99 -2.34 13.56 3.43
CA ALA A 99 -2.53 13.34 2.00
C ALA A 99 -1.20 13.29 1.28
N SER A 100 -1.12 12.48 0.22
CA SER A 100 -0.12 12.59 -0.84
C SER A 100 -0.82 12.71 -2.20
N TRP A 101 -0.06 12.71 -3.28
CA TRP A 101 -0.62 12.74 -4.62
C TRP A 101 0.17 11.81 -5.55
N TYR A 102 -0.47 11.39 -6.64
CA TYR A 102 0.12 10.55 -7.68
C TYR A 102 -0.19 11.14 -9.08
N GLY A 103 0.77 11.03 -9.97
CA GLY A 103 0.69 11.51 -11.35
C GLY A 103 1.31 10.48 -12.28
N ASP A 104 2.21 10.91 -13.17
CA ASP A 104 3.04 9.97 -13.92
C ASP A 104 3.89 9.13 -12.95
N PRO A 105 4.05 7.82 -13.19
CA PRO A 105 3.65 7.03 -14.36
C PRO A 105 2.30 6.27 -14.19
N PHE A 106 1.41 6.71 -13.31
CA PHE A 106 0.08 6.07 -13.10
C PHE A 106 -0.95 6.51 -14.12
N ASN A 107 -0.76 7.67 -14.76
CA ASN A 107 -1.69 8.23 -15.74
C ASN A 107 -1.95 7.25 -16.89
N GLY A 108 -3.23 7.04 -17.25
CA GLY A 108 -3.64 6.09 -18.28
C GLY A 108 -3.77 4.63 -17.81
N ARG A 109 -3.51 4.30 -16.53
CA ARG A 109 -3.68 2.95 -15.97
C ARG A 109 -5.07 2.75 -15.37
N HIS A 110 -5.47 1.50 -15.20
CA HIS A 110 -6.72 1.18 -14.52
C HIS A 110 -6.64 1.47 -13.02
N THR A 111 -7.64 2.15 -12.50
CA THR A 111 -7.91 2.29 -11.06
C THR A 111 -8.63 1.05 -10.54
N SER A 112 -8.74 0.95 -9.20
CA SER A 112 -9.39 -0.22 -8.57
C SER A 112 -10.89 -0.32 -8.87
N ASN A 113 -11.55 0.75 -9.31
CA ASN A 113 -12.95 0.70 -9.76
C ASN A 113 -13.10 0.36 -11.26
N GLY A 114 -11.96 0.12 -11.98
CA GLY A 114 -11.93 -0.24 -13.38
C GLY A 114 -11.87 0.93 -14.37
N GLU A 115 -12.00 2.18 -13.91
CA GLU A 115 -11.83 3.36 -14.76
C GLU A 115 -10.35 3.57 -15.13
N ILE A 116 -10.10 4.33 -16.21
CA ILE A 116 -8.75 4.78 -16.54
C ILE A 116 -8.43 6.01 -15.69
N TYR A 117 -7.31 5.97 -14.99
CA TYR A 117 -6.83 7.10 -14.21
C TYR A 117 -6.38 8.25 -15.13
N ASP A 118 -6.97 9.41 -14.93
CA ASP A 118 -6.55 10.68 -15.52
C ASP A 118 -6.12 11.63 -14.40
N MET A 119 -4.83 11.95 -14.36
CA MET A 119 -4.27 12.83 -13.33
C MET A 119 -4.81 14.27 -13.38
N HIS A 120 -5.48 14.66 -14.47
CA HIS A 120 -6.10 15.97 -14.63
C HIS A 120 -7.55 16.04 -14.15
N GLN A 121 -8.14 14.90 -13.75
CA GLN A 121 -9.46 14.85 -13.11
C GLN A 121 -9.33 15.03 -11.60
N PHE A 122 -10.40 15.48 -10.94
CA PHE A 122 -10.46 15.59 -9.49
C PHE A 122 -10.89 14.26 -8.87
N THR A 123 -9.92 13.34 -8.75
CA THR A 123 -10.12 11.99 -8.21
C THR A 123 -9.11 11.68 -7.11
N ALA A 124 -9.41 10.63 -6.34
CA ALA A 124 -8.52 10.20 -5.26
C ALA A 124 -8.63 8.70 -4.98
N ALA A 125 -7.60 8.17 -4.33
CA ALA A 125 -7.58 6.84 -3.74
C ALA A 125 -7.83 6.93 -2.23
N HIS A 126 -8.76 6.11 -1.73
CA HIS A 126 -9.05 5.96 -0.31
C HIS A 126 -9.26 4.49 0.05
N ARG A 127 -8.88 4.09 1.29
CA ARG A 127 -8.94 2.68 1.69
C ARG A 127 -10.35 2.16 1.90
N THR A 128 -11.21 2.93 2.57
CA THR A 128 -12.48 2.44 3.13
C THR A 128 -13.71 3.17 2.59
N LEU A 129 -13.58 4.38 2.06
CA LEU A 129 -14.71 5.08 1.42
C LEU A 129 -15.17 4.34 0.16
N PRO A 130 -16.50 4.29 -0.10
CA PRO A 130 -17.04 3.64 -1.30
C PRO A 130 -16.58 4.34 -2.58
N PHE A 131 -16.47 3.60 -3.68
CA PHE A 131 -16.26 4.20 -4.99
C PHE A 131 -17.42 5.13 -5.34
N GLY A 132 -17.10 6.26 -5.99
CA GLY A 132 -18.07 7.29 -6.31
C GLY A 132 -18.38 8.26 -5.17
N ALA A 133 -17.86 8.04 -3.95
CA ALA A 133 -17.99 9.00 -2.87
C ALA A 133 -17.36 10.35 -3.26
N ILE A 134 -18.05 11.44 -2.98
CA ILE A 134 -17.54 12.80 -3.14
C ILE A 134 -17.05 13.28 -1.78
N VAL A 135 -15.79 13.68 -1.74
CA VAL A 135 -15.08 14.06 -0.51
C VAL A 135 -14.52 15.48 -0.67
N ARG A 136 -14.83 16.35 0.28
CA ARG A 136 -14.12 17.61 0.44
C ARG A 136 -12.82 17.34 1.17
N VAL A 137 -11.73 17.80 0.58
CA VAL A 137 -10.39 17.74 1.16
C VAL A 137 -9.96 19.15 1.51
N THR A 138 -9.68 19.38 2.78
CA THR A 138 -9.17 20.67 3.29
C THR A 138 -7.70 20.49 3.68
N ASN A 139 -6.81 21.26 3.05
CA ASN A 139 -5.41 21.32 3.46
C ASN A 139 -5.28 22.17 4.74
N LEU A 140 -4.92 21.55 5.85
CA LEU A 140 -4.87 22.20 7.16
C LEU A 140 -3.70 23.19 7.31
N ARG A 141 -2.74 23.22 6.36
CA ARG A 141 -1.64 24.19 6.39
C ARG A 141 -2.04 25.56 5.83
N ASN A 142 -2.91 25.59 4.83
CA ASN A 142 -3.24 26.81 4.10
C ASN A 142 -4.76 27.10 3.99
N GLY A 143 -5.60 26.19 4.50
CA GLY A 143 -7.07 26.32 4.48
C GLY A 143 -7.71 26.09 3.10
N LYS A 144 -6.93 25.74 2.05
CA LYS A 144 -7.48 25.47 0.73
C LYS A 144 -8.29 24.19 0.71
N GLN A 145 -9.35 24.21 -0.11
CA GLN A 145 -10.28 23.09 -0.23
C GLN A 145 -10.49 22.71 -1.68
N THR A 146 -10.72 21.42 -1.90
CA THR A 146 -11.18 20.87 -3.18
C THR A 146 -12.11 19.69 -2.94
N GLU A 147 -12.92 19.35 -3.94
CA GLU A 147 -13.77 18.17 -3.89
C GLU A 147 -13.20 17.12 -4.87
N VAL A 148 -13.14 15.88 -4.43
CA VAL A 148 -12.63 14.75 -5.21
C VAL A 148 -13.60 13.58 -5.18
N ARG A 149 -13.60 12.79 -6.26
CA ARG A 149 -14.35 11.54 -6.34
C ARG A 149 -13.41 10.37 -6.03
N ILE A 150 -13.85 9.46 -5.18
CA ILE A 150 -13.09 8.25 -4.86
C ILE A 150 -13.23 7.24 -6.00
N THR A 151 -12.09 6.86 -6.63
CA THR A 151 -12.03 5.93 -7.77
C THR A 151 -11.03 4.80 -7.56
N ASP A 152 -10.14 4.92 -6.57
CA ASP A 152 -9.08 3.95 -6.37
C ASP A 152 -8.92 3.54 -4.90
N ARG A 153 -8.14 2.48 -4.66
CA ARG A 153 -7.83 1.90 -3.35
C ARG A 153 -6.38 2.15 -2.95
N GLY A 154 -6.21 2.82 -1.85
CA GLY A 154 -4.97 3.25 -1.21
C GLY A 154 -5.25 4.39 -0.24
N PRO A 155 -4.22 4.98 0.36
CA PRO A 155 -2.81 4.60 0.35
C PRO A 155 -2.49 3.38 1.24
N PHE A 156 -1.49 2.59 0.80
CA PHE A 156 -0.94 1.48 1.59
C PHE A 156 0.41 1.88 2.19
N VAL A 157 0.44 3.06 2.77
CA VAL A 157 1.56 3.65 3.49
C VAL A 157 1.04 4.14 4.84
N ALA A 158 1.78 3.86 5.90
CA ALA A 158 1.40 4.29 7.25
C ALA A 158 1.22 5.81 7.33
N ASN A 159 0.25 6.25 8.13
CA ASN A 159 -0.08 7.64 8.40
C ASN A 159 -0.65 8.45 7.21
N ARG A 160 -0.79 7.85 6.03
CA ARG A 160 -1.53 8.46 4.92
C ARG A 160 -2.98 7.98 4.91
N VAL A 161 -3.89 8.90 4.61
CA VAL A 161 -5.34 8.62 4.55
C VAL A 161 -5.88 8.68 3.12
N ILE A 162 -5.33 9.56 2.29
CA ILE A 162 -5.78 9.79 0.92
C ILE A 162 -4.61 10.07 -0.02
N ASP A 163 -4.69 9.55 -1.24
CA ASP A 163 -3.79 9.92 -2.34
C ASP A 163 -4.61 10.64 -3.42
N LEU A 164 -4.21 11.86 -3.74
CA LEU A 164 -4.93 12.78 -4.63
C LEU A 164 -4.39 12.72 -6.05
N SER A 165 -5.21 13.03 -7.03
CA SER A 165 -4.76 13.33 -8.38
C SER A 165 -3.89 14.58 -8.41
N LEU A 166 -3.13 14.78 -9.49
CA LEU A 166 -2.29 15.97 -9.68
C LEU A 166 -3.13 17.26 -9.65
N SER A 167 -4.26 17.31 -10.35
CA SER A 167 -5.13 18.50 -10.34
C SER A 167 -5.68 18.82 -8.96
N ALA A 168 -6.08 17.81 -8.19
CA ALA A 168 -6.52 18.02 -6.81
C ALA A 168 -5.38 18.54 -5.91
N ALA A 169 -4.17 17.97 -6.06
CA ALA A 169 -2.99 18.42 -5.33
C ALA A 169 -2.57 19.85 -5.69
N GLN A 170 -2.71 20.25 -6.97
CA GLN A 170 -2.49 21.63 -7.42
C GLN A 170 -3.47 22.59 -6.77
N ALA A 171 -4.78 22.26 -6.75
CA ALA A 171 -5.81 23.08 -6.13
C ALA A 171 -5.57 23.31 -4.63
N LEU A 172 -4.97 22.33 -3.95
CA LEU A 172 -4.59 22.41 -2.53
C LEU A 172 -3.18 23.00 -2.29
N GLU A 173 -2.45 23.37 -3.36
CA GLU A 173 -1.05 23.86 -3.29
C GLU A 173 -0.10 22.90 -2.54
N MET A 174 -0.25 21.60 -2.77
CA MET A 174 0.57 20.60 -2.09
C MET A 174 1.52 19.82 -3.01
N VAL A 175 1.59 20.16 -4.30
CA VAL A 175 2.47 19.46 -5.26
C VAL A 175 3.94 19.59 -4.87
N GLY A 176 4.40 20.81 -4.56
CA GLY A 176 5.79 21.06 -4.17
C GLY A 176 6.20 20.33 -2.89
N PRO A 177 5.44 20.43 -1.81
CA PRO A 177 5.71 19.67 -0.57
C PRO A 177 5.53 18.16 -0.72
N GLY A 178 4.77 17.67 -1.70
CA GLY A 178 4.46 16.25 -1.92
C GLY A 178 3.42 15.67 -0.97
N THR A 179 3.33 16.20 0.25
CA THR A 179 2.36 15.77 1.27
C THR A 179 1.82 16.96 2.07
N ALA A 180 0.59 16.83 2.60
CA ALA A 180 -0.01 17.82 3.49
C ALA A 180 -0.91 17.15 4.54
N PRO A 181 -1.03 17.72 5.76
CA PRO A 181 -2.09 17.35 6.69
C PRO A 181 -3.42 17.83 6.11
N VAL A 182 -4.39 16.95 6.09
CA VAL A 182 -5.72 17.23 5.54
C VAL A 182 -6.83 16.79 6.47
N ARG A 183 -7.99 17.40 6.30
CA ARG A 183 -9.28 16.97 6.81
C ARG A 183 -10.15 16.57 5.63
N LEU A 184 -10.75 15.41 5.72
CA LEU A 184 -11.68 14.81 4.76
C LEU A 184 -13.09 14.92 5.30
N GLU A 185 -14.04 15.32 4.47
CA GLU A 185 -15.46 15.38 4.79
C GLU A 185 -16.23 14.77 3.62
N MET A 186 -16.98 13.71 3.85
CA MET A 186 -17.80 13.11 2.80
C MET A 186 -19.01 13.99 2.55
N LEU A 187 -19.20 14.41 1.31
CA LEU A 187 -20.30 15.28 0.89
C LEU A 187 -21.47 14.52 0.26
N GLY A 188 -21.21 13.31 -0.26
CA GLY A 188 -22.22 12.52 -0.95
C GLY A 188 -21.65 11.24 -1.54
N GLY A 189 -22.54 10.40 -2.06
CA GLY A 189 -22.22 9.11 -2.65
C GLY A 189 -22.86 7.95 -1.90
N PRO A 190 -22.43 6.70 -2.16
CA PRO A 190 -22.95 5.52 -1.46
C PRO A 190 -22.66 5.59 0.04
N ASN A 191 -23.52 4.97 0.86
CA ASN A 191 -23.37 4.93 2.30
C ASN A 191 -22.03 4.27 2.69
N PRO A 192 -21.13 4.94 3.44
CA PRO A 192 -19.84 4.40 3.84
C PRO A 192 -19.96 3.23 4.83
N GLN A 193 -21.06 3.11 5.57
CA GLN A 193 -21.31 2.04 6.53
C GLN A 193 -21.76 0.72 5.87
N VAL A 194 -22.23 0.75 4.61
CA VAL A 194 -22.75 -0.42 3.90
C VAL A 194 -21.67 -1.00 3.00
N GLY A 195 -21.33 -2.27 3.19
CA GLY A 195 -20.37 -2.99 2.37
C GLY A 195 -19.57 -4.01 3.18
N PHE A 196 -18.57 -4.58 2.54
CA PHE A 196 -17.67 -5.51 3.20
C PHE A 196 -16.27 -4.91 3.32
N PHE A 197 -15.58 -5.32 4.38
CA PHE A 197 -14.24 -4.87 4.68
C PHE A 197 -13.31 -6.05 4.90
N GLY A 198 -12.05 -5.89 4.56
CA GLY A 198 -11.02 -6.89 4.80
C GLY A 198 -9.72 -6.23 5.26
N VAL A 199 -8.73 -7.03 5.55
CA VAL A 199 -7.42 -6.56 5.98
C VAL A 199 -6.38 -6.96 4.95
N GLN A 200 -5.77 -6.00 4.28
CA GLN A 200 -4.63 -6.23 3.40
C GLN A 200 -3.37 -6.41 4.26
N VAL A 201 -2.68 -7.54 4.05
CA VAL A 201 -1.53 -7.97 4.86
C VAL A 201 -0.24 -8.13 4.06
N GLY A 202 -0.29 -7.96 2.76
CA GLY A 202 0.87 -8.04 1.89
C GLY A 202 0.56 -7.71 0.44
N ALA A 203 1.61 -7.40 -0.31
CA ALA A 203 1.56 -7.22 -1.76
C ALA A 203 2.84 -7.83 -2.36
N PHE A 204 2.70 -8.69 -3.35
CA PHE A 204 3.78 -9.47 -3.93
C PHE A 204 3.81 -9.28 -5.45
N GLN A 205 5.00 -9.21 -6.03
CA GLN A 205 5.16 -9.25 -7.48
C GLN A 205 5.10 -10.68 -8.04
N SER A 206 5.44 -11.69 -7.22
CA SER A 206 5.34 -13.09 -7.58
C SER A 206 4.00 -13.66 -7.14
N GLN A 207 3.26 -14.26 -8.07
CA GLN A 207 2.02 -14.97 -7.79
C GLN A 207 2.24 -16.14 -6.84
N ASP A 208 3.29 -16.94 -7.05
CA ASP A 208 3.60 -18.09 -6.21
C ASP A 208 3.90 -17.71 -4.75
N ASN A 209 4.54 -16.55 -4.55
CA ASN A 209 4.78 -16.02 -3.20
C ASN A 209 3.48 -15.60 -2.53
N ALA A 210 2.60 -14.92 -3.27
CA ALA A 210 1.29 -14.53 -2.77
C ALA A 210 0.42 -15.75 -2.43
N GLU A 211 0.41 -16.78 -3.31
CA GLU A 211 -0.34 -18.02 -3.09
C GLU A 211 0.18 -18.81 -1.88
N ARG A 212 1.49 -18.93 -1.71
CA ARG A 212 2.08 -19.57 -0.53
C ARG A 212 1.68 -18.83 0.75
N PHE A 213 1.79 -17.51 0.74
CA PHE A 213 1.43 -16.67 1.89
C PHE A 213 -0.07 -16.74 2.18
N ARG A 214 -0.92 -16.70 1.14
CA ARG A 214 -2.36 -16.94 1.26
C ARG A 214 -2.64 -18.29 1.91
N GLY A 215 -1.99 -19.37 1.45
CA GLY A 215 -2.17 -20.73 1.99
C GLY A 215 -1.80 -20.83 3.48
N GLN A 216 -0.70 -20.18 3.90
CA GLN A 216 -0.28 -20.14 5.30
C GLN A 216 -1.33 -19.45 6.20
N LEU A 217 -1.89 -18.33 5.74
CA LEU A 217 -2.92 -17.60 6.48
C LEU A 217 -4.26 -18.34 6.46
N ALA A 218 -4.63 -18.97 5.33
CA ALA A 218 -5.89 -19.71 5.20
C ALA A 218 -6.03 -20.91 6.14
N ALA A 219 -4.92 -21.41 6.68
CA ALA A 219 -4.92 -22.45 7.71
C ALA A 219 -5.45 -21.94 9.06
N ARG A 220 -5.48 -20.64 9.29
CA ARG A 220 -5.83 -20.00 10.58
C ARG A 220 -6.93 -18.94 10.48
N TYR A 221 -7.10 -18.36 9.31
CA TYR A 221 -8.04 -17.25 9.08
C TYR A 221 -8.98 -17.58 7.92
N ALA A 222 -10.24 -17.20 8.07
CA ALA A 222 -11.25 -17.37 7.02
C ALA A 222 -11.14 -16.26 5.95
N ASN A 223 -11.65 -16.55 4.74
CA ASN A 223 -11.76 -15.59 3.64
C ASN A 223 -10.42 -14.91 3.29
N VAL A 224 -9.38 -15.74 3.07
CA VAL A 224 -8.10 -15.22 2.57
C VAL A 224 -8.11 -15.21 1.04
N SER A 225 -7.99 -14.04 0.44
CA SER A 225 -8.08 -13.81 -1.00
C SER A 225 -6.86 -13.07 -1.55
N ILE A 226 -6.70 -13.12 -2.88
CA ILE A 226 -5.71 -12.34 -3.60
C ILE A 226 -6.45 -11.41 -4.55
N ALA A 227 -6.15 -10.12 -4.48
CA ALA A 227 -6.60 -9.10 -5.42
C ALA A 227 -5.43 -8.62 -6.28
N LEU A 228 -5.68 -8.50 -7.58
CA LEU A 228 -4.68 -7.99 -8.52
C LEU A 228 -4.64 -6.47 -8.48
N TYR A 229 -3.45 -5.93 -8.66
CA TYR A 229 -3.22 -4.49 -8.78
C TYR A 229 -2.17 -4.20 -9.85
N ASP A 230 -2.57 -3.49 -10.89
CA ASP A 230 -1.66 -3.03 -11.95
C ASP A 230 -1.00 -1.71 -11.51
N SER A 231 0.33 -1.72 -11.44
CA SER A 231 1.11 -0.54 -11.06
C SER A 231 2.20 -0.25 -12.09
N PRO A 232 2.80 0.95 -12.08
CA PRO A 232 3.95 1.27 -12.94
C PRO A 232 5.14 0.33 -12.77
N ASN A 233 5.26 -0.29 -11.58
CA ASN A 233 6.32 -1.25 -11.25
C ASN A 233 5.93 -2.71 -11.55
N GLY A 234 4.83 -2.92 -12.29
CA GLY A 234 4.30 -4.23 -12.65
C GLY A 234 3.07 -4.64 -11.85
N LEU A 235 2.63 -5.87 -12.11
CA LEU A 235 1.46 -6.46 -11.47
C LEU A 235 1.79 -6.87 -10.04
N PHE A 236 0.94 -6.50 -9.10
CA PHE A 236 1.01 -6.92 -7.70
C PHE A 236 -0.17 -7.80 -7.32
N TYR A 237 0.11 -8.81 -6.50
CA TYR A 237 -0.83 -9.74 -5.89
C TYR A 237 -1.01 -9.33 -4.43
N ARG A 238 -2.13 -8.67 -4.11
CA ARG A 238 -2.44 -8.16 -2.77
C ARG A 238 -3.19 -9.22 -1.98
N VAL A 239 -2.60 -9.71 -0.89
CA VAL A 239 -3.23 -10.70 -0.01
C VAL A 239 -4.09 -9.98 1.02
N ARG A 240 -5.36 -10.37 1.09
CA ARG A 240 -6.39 -9.81 1.98
C ARG A 240 -6.99 -10.92 2.83
N VAL A 241 -7.28 -10.62 4.09
CA VAL A 241 -7.86 -11.53 5.08
C VAL A 241 -9.21 -10.98 5.54
N GLY A 242 -10.22 -11.83 5.61
CA GLY A 242 -11.54 -11.49 6.10
C GLY A 242 -12.47 -10.93 5.01
N ARG A 243 -13.77 -11.05 5.27
CA ARG A 243 -14.88 -10.39 4.57
C ARG A 243 -15.89 -10.01 5.65
N LEU A 244 -15.75 -8.82 6.20
CA LEU A 244 -16.40 -8.38 7.44
C LEU A 244 -17.45 -7.31 7.13
N PRO A 245 -18.58 -7.30 7.85
CA PRO A 245 -19.70 -6.40 7.53
C PRO A 245 -19.49 -4.96 8.01
N SER A 246 -18.42 -4.70 8.78
CA SER A 246 -18.12 -3.33 9.26
C SER A 246 -16.63 -3.05 9.30
N GLU A 247 -16.28 -1.79 9.22
CA GLU A 247 -14.90 -1.30 9.31
C GLU A 247 -14.30 -1.59 10.69
N ASP A 248 -15.09 -1.44 11.78
CA ASP A 248 -14.66 -1.75 13.15
C ASP A 248 -14.26 -3.20 13.31
N ALA A 249 -15.03 -4.14 12.75
CA ALA A 249 -14.70 -5.56 12.79
C ALA A 249 -13.39 -5.84 12.01
N ALA A 250 -13.15 -5.11 10.91
CA ALA A 250 -11.90 -5.23 10.17
C ALA A 250 -10.71 -4.64 10.95
N HIS A 251 -10.89 -3.55 11.69
CA HIS A 251 -9.86 -3.02 12.60
C HIS A 251 -9.53 -3.99 13.74
N GLN A 252 -10.53 -4.68 14.32
CA GLN A 252 -10.27 -5.73 15.30
C GLN A 252 -9.44 -6.87 14.72
N LEU A 253 -9.80 -7.36 13.52
CA LEU A 253 -9.02 -8.39 12.83
C LEU A 253 -7.61 -7.90 12.50
N ALA A 254 -7.44 -6.65 12.07
CA ALA A 254 -6.14 -6.05 11.80
C ALA A 254 -5.24 -6.05 13.04
N GLY A 255 -5.79 -5.70 14.20
CA GLY A 255 -5.09 -5.78 15.49
C GLY A 255 -4.68 -7.21 15.86
N GLN A 256 -5.53 -8.20 15.64
CA GLN A 256 -5.21 -9.62 15.86
C GLN A 256 -4.08 -10.09 14.92
N LEU A 257 -4.16 -9.77 13.64
CA LEU A 257 -3.13 -10.12 12.64
C LEU A 257 -1.79 -9.46 12.97
N HIS A 258 -1.81 -8.20 13.41
CA HIS A 258 -0.61 -7.52 13.85
C HIS A 258 0.00 -8.18 15.10
N ALA A 259 -0.82 -8.49 16.11
CA ALA A 259 -0.34 -9.09 17.37
C ALA A 259 0.17 -10.53 17.20
N ASN A 260 -0.54 -11.36 16.44
CA ASN A 260 -0.26 -12.79 16.33
C ASN A 260 0.78 -13.11 15.24
N GLU A 261 0.78 -12.36 14.14
CA GLU A 261 1.57 -12.64 12.94
C GLU A 261 2.66 -11.61 12.67
N GLN A 262 2.72 -10.53 13.46
CA GLN A 262 3.66 -9.41 13.29
C GLN A 262 3.55 -8.75 11.89
N LEU A 263 2.37 -8.77 11.29
CA LEU A 263 2.13 -8.23 9.95
C LEU A 263 1.81 -6.74 9.99
N THR A 264 2.26 -6.04 8.95
CA THR A 264 1.73 -4.70 8.64
C THR A 264 0.35 -4.87 8.02
N THR A 265 -0.64 -4.20 8.58
CA THR A 265 -2.05 -4.37 8.23
C THR A 265 -2.68 -3.07 7.76
N PHE A 266 -3.53 -3.15 6.72
CA PHE A 266 -4.35 -2.04 6.26
C PHE A 266 -5.79 -2.52 6.10
N VAL A 267 -6.72 -1.88 6.81
CA VAL A 267 -8.15 -2.10 6.58
C VAL A 267 -8.51 -1.54 5.22
N VAL A 268 -9.23 -2.33 4.42
CA VAL A 268 -9.68 -1.95 3.08
C VAL A 268 -11.14 -2.33 2.89
N ARG A 269 -11.87 -1.52 2.13
CA ARG A 269 -13.20 -1.89 1.65
C ARG A 269 -13.06 -2.88 0.49
N LEU A 270 -13.91 -3.89 0.49
CA LEU A 270 -14.03 -4.87 -0.57
C LEU A 270 -15.22 -4.45 -1.45
N ASP A 271 -14.91 -3.93 -2.63
CA ASP A 271 -15.95 -3.59 -3.61
C ASP A 271 -15.99 -4.76 -4.61
N ASP A 272 -16.91 -5.66 -4.39
CA ASP A 272 -17.16 -6.81 -5.26
C ASP A 272 -18.41 -6.57 -6.08
#